data_ac96a88565e1a0ee85975f71f02c317b
#
_entry.id   ac96a88565e1a0ee85975f71f02c317b
#
_cell.length_a   1.000
_cell.length_b   1.000
_cell.length_c   1.000
_cell.angle_alpha   90.00
_cell.angle_beta   90.00
_cell.angle_gamma   90.00
#
_symmetry.space_group_name_H-M   'P 1'
#
loop_
_entity.id
_entity.type
_entity.pdbx_description
1 polymer ?
#
loop_
_entity_poly.entity_id
_entity_poly.type
_entity_poly.pdbx_seq_one_letter_code
_entity_poly.pdbx_strand_id
1 'polypeptide(L)'
;METIHWQWTLILVSSLILFFLSPLAKTRDQFFKAVSNRKAPNTLVLTGSLIISWIFAKSITNAANLGLDYGIVGGVAYAGYYLSFAVAGILIYQMRTKGRFKSIHEFLTTKFGKGAMAIFSILIAIRLFNEVWSNTMVIGSYFGESGSQPYYLAIIVFTVLTLAYAVKGGLSSSIFTDVIQMVLFSVLLMIILGTIFSTEDFSTTDIVTSGTWSFELGLNLFFAAIIQSFSYPFHDPVLTDRAFITSPKVTRRSFLLASILGAICIILFSVIGVYAQTQGMKGQAAVEVGKAFGVIILLVINFIMITSAASTLDSTFSSFSKLLAVDLKMGKDLTFGRISMAIIAILGTLPVFLDVEILSATTISGTMVIGLTPVFVFWNMKVPRISFYLSVICGLVFGVVLVFGVFPESLMFTEGKYADLLWVNVWGILSCIIIYIIPKFIVIKR
;
A
#
# COMPACT_ATOMS: atom_id res chain seq x y z
N MET A 1 -19.94 -7.79 29.00
CA MET A 1 -18.61 -8.10 28.46
C MET A 1 -18.00 -6.79 28.03
N GLU A 2 -16.80 -6.46 28.47
CA GLU A 2 -16.16 -5.21 28.05
C GLU A 2 -15.81 -5.27 26.56
N THR A 3 -15.79 -4.13 25.89
CA THR A 3 -15.52 -4.01 24.45
C THR A 3 -14.22 -4.72 24.03
N ILE A 4 -13.21 -4.70 24.89
CA ILE A 4 -11.92 -5.32 24.67
C ILE A 4 -12.01 -6.86 24.48
N HIS A 5 -12.93 -7.53 25.17
CA HIS A 5 -13.14 -8.98 24.99
C HIS A 5 -13.71 -9.32 23.60
N TRP A 6 -14.58 -8.46 23.07
CA TRP A 6 -15.11 -8.62 21.72
C TRP A 6 -14.04 -8.35 20.65
N GLN A 7 -13.15 -7.37 20.86
CA GLN A 7 -12.03 -7.11 19.98
C GLN A 7 -11.06 -8.30 19.89
N TRP A 8 -10.72 -8.90 21.06
CA TRP A 8 -9.92 -10.13 21.10
C TRP A 8 -10.62 -11.31 20.41
N THR A 9 -11.91 -11.45 20.63
CA THR A 9 -12.72 -12.49 19.97
C THR A 9 -12.68 -12.32 18.46
N LEU A 10 -12.80 -11.08 17.94
CA LEU A 10 -12.72 -10.78 16.51
C LEU A 10 -11.37 -11.21 15.92
N ILE A 11 -10.24 -10.84 16.54
CA ILE A 11 -8.91 -11.24 16.04
C ILE A 11 -8.76 -12.76 16.04
N LEU A 12 -9.08 -13.41 17.14
CA LEU A 12 -8.88 -14.86 17.29
C LEU A 12 -9.77 -15.64 16.33
N VAL A 13 -11.07 -15.34 16.30
CA VAL A 13 -12.04 -16.09 15.47
C VAL A 13 -11.78 -15.85 13.99
N SER A 14 -11.57 -14.59 13.56
CA SER A 14 -11.31 -14.30 12.14
C SER A 14 -10.01 -14.95 11.67
N SER A 15 -8.95 -14.88 12.45
CA SER A 15 -7.66 -15.48 12.10
C SER A 15 -7.74 -17.02 12.07
N LEU A 16 -8.48 -17.64 12.99
CA LEU A 16 -8.70 -19.10 12.99
C LEU A 16 -9.52 -19.53 11.75
N ILE A 17 -10.58 -18.81 11.43
CA ILE A 17 -11.37 -19.05 10.21
C ILE A 17 -10.47 -18.97 8.97
N LEU A 18 -9.69 -17.91 8.83
CA LEU A 18 -8.74 -17.75 7.72
C LEU A 18 -7.70 -18.88 7.70
N PHE A 19 -7.19 -19.29 8.86
CA PHE A 19 -6.24 -20.41 8.96
C PHE A 19 -6.84 -21.71 8.44
N PHE A 20 -8.07 -22.07 8.85
CA PHE A 20 -8.71 -23.31 8.40
C PHE A 20 -9.10 -23.27 6.93
N LEU A 21 -9.61 -22.15 6.43
CA LEU A 21 -10.02 -21.99 5.04
C LEU A 21 -8.83 -21.85 4.08
N SER A 22 -7.68 -21.36 4.54
CA SER A 22 -6.51 -21.13 3.70
C SER A 22 -5.99 -22.42 3.05
N PRO A 23 -5.72 -22.41 1.74
CA PRO A 23 -5.21 -23.58 1.04
C PRO A 23 -3.79 -23.92 1.51
N LEU A 24 -3.48 -25.20 1.56
CA LEU A 24 -2.13 -25.71 1.81
C LEU A 24 -1.37 -25.81 0.48
N ALA A 25 -0.32 -25.04 0.31
CA ALA A 25 0.55 -25.16 -0.85
C ALA A 25 1.46 -26.38 -0.72
N LYS A 26 1.37 -27.29 -1.69
CA LYS A 26 2.18 -28.52 -1.80
C LYS A 26 3.33 -28.36 -2.79
N THR A 27 3.24 -27.39 -3.71
CA THR A 27 4.24 -27.17 -4.75
C THR A 27 4.78 -25.75 -4.72
N ARG A 28 5.96 -25.57 -5.29
CA ARG A 28 6.61 -24.26 -5.41
C ARG A 28 5.75 -23.25 -6.19
N ASP A 29 5.11 -23.70 -7.27
CA ASP A 29 4.27 -22.82 -8.09
C ASP A 29 2.99 -22.39 -7.36
N GLN A 30 2.41 -23.26 -6.53
CA GLN A 30 1.31 -22.85 -5.66
C GLN A 30 1.76 -21.81 -4.65
N PHE A 31 2.91 -22.04 -3.99
CA PHE A 31 3.38 -21.18 -2.91
C PHE A 31 3.84 -19.79 -3.39
N PHE A 32 4.59 -19.70 -4.49
CA PHE A 32 5.19 -18.44 -4.95
C PHE A 32 4.47 -17.79 -6.13
N LYS A 33 3.58 -18.49 -6.85
CA LYS A 33 2.92 -17.97 -8.06
C LYS A 33 1.39 -18.06 -8.02
N ALA A 34 0.82 -18.58 -6.94
CA ALA A 34 -0.62 -18.81 -6.78
C ALA A 34 -1.26 -19.60 -7.96
N VAL A 35 -0.53 -20.50 -8.57
CA VAL A 35 -1.02 -21.34 -9.65
C VAL A 35 -1.54 -22.65 -9.07
N SER A 36 -2.87 -22.77 -8.97
CA SER A 36 -3.55 -24.00 -8.54
C SER A 36 -4.16 -24.69 -9.76
N ASN A 37 -3.90 -26.00 -9.93
CA ASN A 37 -4.42 -26.80 -11.04
C ASN A 37 -4.18 -26.18 -12.45
N ARG A 38 -3.03 -25.51 -12.64
CA ARG A 38 -2.65 -24.79 -13.86
C ARG A 38 -3.58 -23.61 -14.25
N LYS A 39 -4.46 -23.17 -13.35
CA LYS A 39 -5.33 -22.01 -13.58
C LYS A 39 -4.81 -20.80 -12.82
N ALA A 40 -4.56 -19.71 -13.55
CA ALA A 40 -4.23 -18.41 -12.97
C ALA A 40 -5.51 -17.68 -12.54
N PRO A 41 -5.45 -16.73 -11.59
CA PRO A 41 -6.57 -15.90 -11.20
C PRO A 41 -7.22 -15.19 -12.40
N ASN A 42 -8.55 -15.13 -12.41
CA ASN A 42 -9.31 -14.38 -13.41
C ASN A 42 -9.31 -12.86 -13.07
N THR A 43 -9.93 -12.05 -13.92
CA THR A 43 -9.98 -10.60 -13.75
C THR A 43 -10.62 -10.20 -12.42
N LEU A 44 -11.74 -10.82 -12.02
CA LEU A 44 -12.47 -10.43 -10.81
C LEU A 44 -11.66 -10.76 -9.54
N VAL A 45 -11.15 -11.97 -9.45
CA VAL A 45 -10.30 -12.42 -8.33
C VAL A 45 -9.05 -11.55 -8.21
N LEU A 46 -8.38 -11.26 -9.33
CA LEU A 46 -7.18 -10.42 -9.32
C LEU A 46 -7.50 -8.98 -8.95
N THR A 47 -8.62 -8.42 -9.42
CA THR A 47 -9.06 -7.07 -9.05
C THR A 47 -9.34 -6.96 -7.56
N GLY A 48 -10.10 -7.89 -7.00
CA GLY A 48 -10.39 -7.92 -5.55
C GLY A 48 -9.13 -8.04 -4.72
N SER A 49 -8.23 -8.95 -5.10
CA SER A 49 -6.93 -9.11 -4.43
C SER A 49 -6.07 -7.84 -4.50
N LEU A 50 -6.00 -7.16 -5.65
CA LEU A 50 -5.28 -5.89 -5.78
C LEU A 50 -5.85 -4.80 -4.88
N ILE A 51 -7.18 -4.65 -4.85
CA ILE A 51 -7.84 -3.61 -4.06
C ILE A 51 -7.60 -3.83 -2.58
N ILE A 52 -7.94 -5.00 -2.05
CA ILE A 52 -7.86 -5.26 -0.61
C ILE A 52 -6.42 -5.28 -0.09
N SER A 53 -5.46 -5.74 -0.92
CA SER A 53 -4.04 -5.71 -0.57
C SER A 53 -3.46 -4.29 -0.50
N TRP A 54 -4.16 -3.29 -1.06
CA TRP A 54 -3.75 -1.88 -1.06
C TRP A 54 -4.64 -0.97 -0.22
N ILE A 55 -5.83 -1.44 0.17
CA ILE A 55 -6.62 -0.79 1.21
C ILE A 55 -6.05 -1.23 2.56
N PHE A 56 -4.88 -0.70 2.88
CA PHE A 56 -4.19 -0.91 4.14
C PHE A 56 -5.04 -0.37 5.31
N ALA A 57 -4.91 -0.94 6.50
CA ALA A 57 -5.54 -0.37 7.69
C ALA A 57 -5.11 1.10 7.89
N LYS A 58 -3.82 1.41 7.67
CA LYS A 58 -3.33 2.80 7.65
C LYS A 58 -3.99 3.67 6.58
N SER A 59 -4.34 3.12 5.40
CA SER A 59 -5.00 3.89 4.34
C SER A 59 -6.42 4.27 4.70
N ILE A 60 -7.14 3.39 5.39
CA ILE A 60 -8.48 3.65 5.91
C ILE A 60 -8.41 4.76 6.96
N THR A 61 -7.49 4.64 7.92
CA THR A 61 -7.26 5.66 8.95
C THR A 61 -6.92 7.02 8.34
N ASN A 62 -5.99 7.04 7.38
CA ASN A 62 -5.61 8.27 6.69
C ASN A 62 -6.77 8.88 5.90
N ALA A 63 -7.55 8.08 5.17
CA ALA A 63 -8.69 8.56 4.42
C ALA A 63 -9.76 9.19 5.35
N ALA A 64 -10.06 8.52 6.46
CA ALA A 64 -11.02 9.05 7.45
C ALA A 64 -10.48 10.33 8.13
N ASN A 65 -9.22 10.37 8.55
CA ASN A 65 -8.64 11.55 9.18
C ASN A 65 -8.52 12.74 8.20
N LEU A 66 -8.16 12.48 6.93
CA LEU A 66 -8.15 13.53 5.90
C LEU A 66 -9.57 14.03 5.59
N GLY A 67 -10.57 13.17 5.68
CA GLY A 67 -11.98 13.56 5.61
C GLY A 67 -12.40 14.44 6.79
N LEU A 68 -11.90 14.18 7.99
CA LEU A 68 -12.10 15.01 9.17
C LEU A 68 -11.40 16.37 9.03
N ASP A 69 -10.16 16.40 8.54
CA ASP A 69 -9.35 17.62 8.46
C ASP A 69 -9.77 18.52 7.28
N TYR A 70 -10.09 17.95 6.12
CA TYR A 70 -10.27 18.67 4.85
C TYR A 70 -11.58 18.33 4.12
N GLY A 71 -12.51 17.65 4.75
CA GLY A 71 -13.74 17.20 4.11
C GLY A 71 -13.48 16.22 2.96
N ILE A 72 -14.37 16.22 1.96
CA ILE A 72 -14.26 15.34 0.80
C ILE A 72 -13.00 15.57 -0.02
N VAL A 73 -12.45 16.78 0.00
CA VAL A 73 -11.21 17.14 -0.69
C VAL A 73 -10.04 16.29 -0.20
N GLY A 74 -9.94 16.07 1.12
CA GLY A 74 -8.94 15.19 1.72
C GLY A 74 -9.07 13.73 1.26
N GLY A 75 -10.30 13.23 1.18
CA GLY A 75 -10.58 11.89 0.66
C GLY A 75 -10.19 11.72 -0.81
N VAL A 76 -10.55 12.66 -1.66
CA VAL A 76 -10.20 12.67 -3.09
C VAL A 76 -8.69 12.83 -3.27
N ALA A 77 -8.04 13.68 -2.46
CA ALA A 77 -6.59 13.85 -2.48
C ALA A 77 -5.86 12.53 -2.22
N TYR A 78 -6.28 11.81 -1.19
CA TYR A 78 -5.67 10.52 -0.86
C TYR A 78 -6.00 9.43 -1.90
N ALA A 79 -7.21 9.46 -2.49
CA ALA A 79 -7.60 8.55 -3.57
C ALA A 79 -6.72 8.72 -4.83
N GLY A 80 -6.07 9.87 -5.00
CA GLY A 80 -5.08 10.13 -6.06
C GLY A 80 -3.97 9.07 -6.14
N TYR A 81 -3.57 8.46 -5.01
CA TYR A 81 -2.59 7.36 -4.99
C TYR A 81 -3.04 6.12 -5.76
N TYR A 82 -4.36 5.89 -5.91
CA TYR A 82 -4.89 4.74 -6.64
C TYR A 82 -4.72 4.83 -8.16
N LEU A 83 -4.31 6.00 -8.69
CA LEU A 83 -3.81 6.13 -10.05
C LEU A 83 -2.60 5.22 -10.31
N SER A 84 -1.84 4.87 -9.28
CA SER A 84 -0.74 3.90 -9.31
C SER A 84 -1.12 2.59 -10.00
N PHE A 85 -2.32 2.08 -9.76
CA PHE A 85 -2.79 0.86 -10.44
C PHE A 85 -2.91 1.08 -11.96
N ALA A 86 -3.49 2.19 -12.40
CA ALA A 86 -3.63 2.48 -13.83
C ALA A 86 -2.25 2.63 -14.50
N VAL A 87 -1.35 3.38 -13.88
CA VAL A 87 0.02 3.58 -14.37
C VAL A 87 0.77 2.23 -14.46
N ALA A 88 0.78 1.45 -13.38
CA ALA A 88 1.41 0.13 -13.38
C ALA A 88 0.78 -0.81 -14.40
N GLY A 89 -0.55 -0.88 -14.45
CA GLY A 89 -1.28 -1.75 -15.38
C GLY A 89 -0.96 -1.47 -16.84
N ILE A 90 -0.82 -0.20 -17.23
CA ILE A 90 -0.47 0.21 -18.58
C ILE A 90 1.01 -0.09 -18.88
N LEU A 91 1.91 0.34 -18.00
CA LEU A 91 3.35 0.20 -18.24
C LEU A 91 3.79 -1.27 -18.19
N ILE A 92 3.33 -2.06 -17.23
CA ILE A 92 3.65 -3.49 -17.14
C ILE A 92 3.03 -4.24 -18.33
N TYR A 93 1.82 -3.89 -18.78
CA TYR A 93 1.25 -4.46 -20.00
C TYR A 93 2.17 -4.23 -21.22
N GLN A 94 2.69 -3.01 -21.39
CA GLN A 94 3.62 -2.71 -22.48
C GLN A 94 4.96 -3.46 -22.32
N MET A 95 5.52 -3.50 -21.11
CA MET A 95 6.76 -4.24 -20.82
C MET A 95 6.61 -5.74 -21.14
N ARG A 96 5.46 -6.34 -20.83
CA ARG A 96 5.17 -7.76 -21.10
C ARG A 96 4.88 -8.05 -22.57
N THR A 97 4.17 -7.17 -23.28
CA THR A 97 3.75 -7.41 -24.66
C THR A 97 4.79 -6.95 -25.68
N LYS A 98 5.35 -5.77 -25.52
CA LYS A 98 6.38 -5.21 -26.43
C LYS A 98 7.80 -5.62 -26.00
N GLY A 99 8.10 -5.52 -24.68
CA GLY A 99 9.40 -5.85 -24.11
C GLY A 99 9.61 -7.35 -23.86
N ARG A 100 8.53 -8.16 -23.82
CA ARG A 100 8.53 -9.61 -23.52
C ARG A 100 9.12 -9.99 -22.17
N PHE A 101 9.20 -9.03 -21.24
CA PHE A 101 9.70 -9.27 -19.88
C PHE A 101 8.71 -10.10 -19.07
N LYS A 102 9.24 -11.02 -18.26
CA LYS A 102 8.48 -11.93 -17.38
C LYS A 102 8.45 -11.48 -15.92
N SER A 103 9.25 -10.47 -15.56
CA SER A 103 9.26 -9.82 -14.25
C SER A 103 9.94 -8.44 -14.31
N ILE A 104 9.73 -7.62 -13.30
CA ILE A 104 10.46 -6.35 -13.12
C ILE A 104 11.96 -6.63 -12.92
N HIS A 105 12.32 -7.67 -12.17
CA HIS A 105 13.71 -8.07 -11.94
C HIS A 105 14.43 -8.47 -13.23
N GLU A 106 13.75 -9.19 -14.14
CA GLU A 106 14.29 -9.52 -15.45
C GLU A 106 14.54 -8.25 -16.28
N PHE A 107 13.57 -7.32 -16.30
CA PHE A 107 13.73 -6.03 -16.98
C PHE A 107 14.95 -5.27 -16.47
N LEU A 108 15.06 -5.08 -15.16
CA LEU A 108 16.17 -4.34 -14.56
C LEU A 108 17.52 -5.02 -14.79
N THR A 109 17.57 -6.34 -14.65
CA THR A 109 18.80 -7.11 -14.89
C THR A 109 19.25 -7.00 -16.35
N THR A 110 18.33 -7.11 -17.28
CA THR A 110 18.61 -7.07 -18.73
C THR A 110 19.08 -5.67 -19.16
N LYS A 111 18.42 -4.63 -18.66
CA LYS A 111 18.68 -3.26 -19.08
C LYS A 111 19.85 -2.59 -18.33
N PHE A 112 19.93 -2.78 -17.01
CA PHE A 112 20.84 -2.04 -16.13
C PHE A 112 21.86 -2.94 -15.40
N GLY A 113 21.69 -4.27 -15.48
CA GLY A 113 22.60 -5.25 -14.89
C GLY A 113 22.20 -5.68 -13.47
N LYS A 114 22.96 -6.65 -12.93
CA LYS A 114 22.69 -7.27 -11.62
C LYS A 114 22.74 -6.29 -10.44
N GLY A 115 23.61 -5.26 -10.51
CA GLY A 115 23.72 -4.26 -9.45
C GLY A 115 22.44 -3.43 -9.31
N ALA A 116 21.82 -3.03 -10.43
CA ALA A 116 20.54 -2.31 -10.41
C ALA A 116 19.42 -3.17 -9.82
N MET A 117 19.36 -4.44 -10.19
CA MET A 117 18.41 -5.40 -9.62
C MET A 117 18.62 -5.56 -8.10
N ALA A 118 19.87 -5.62 -7.63
CA ALA A 118 20.14 -5.75 -6.19
C ALA A 118 19.70 -4.50 -5.40
N ILE A 119 19.99 -3.28 -5.89
CA ILE A 119 19.53 -2.03 -5.25
C ILE A 119 18.00 -1.98 -5.23
N PHE A 120 17.35 -2.30 -6.33
CA PHE A 120 15.89 -2.34 -6.40
C PHE A 120 15.30 -3.36 -5.41
N SER A 121 15.93 -4.53 -5.25
CA SER A 121 15.49 -5.53 -4.27
C SER A 121 15.64 -5.05 -2.82
N ILE A 122 16.65 -4.24 -2.52
CA ILE A 122 16.81 -3.59 -1.21
C ILE A 122 15.66 -2.58 -0.98
N LEU A 123 15.33 -1.75 -1.97
CA LEU A 123 14.20 -0.81 -1.86
C LEU A 123 12.88 -1.55 -1.61
N ILE A 124 12.66 -2.67 -2.30
CA ILE A 124 11.51 -3.55 -2.07
C ILE A 124 11.52 -4.11 -0.64
N ALA A 125 12.65 -4.61 -0.14
CA ALA A 125 12.74 -5.17 1.21
C ALA A 125 12.42 -4.11 2.28
N ILE A 126 12.93 -2.88 2.13
CA ILE A 126 12.60 -1.74 3.00
C ILE A 126 11.11 -1.42 2.95
N ARG A 127 10.51 -1.45 1.76
CA ARG A 127 9.06 -1.23 1.58
C ARG A 127 8.24 -2.28 2.34
N LEU A 128 8.55 -3.56 2.17
CA LEU A 128 7.86 -4.65 2.83
C LEU A 128 8.02 -4.60 4.36
N PHE A 129 9.19 -4.24 4.83
CA PHE A 129 9.46 -4.00 6.24
C PHE A 129 8.56 -2.89 6.82
N ASN A 130 8.44 -1.76 6.10
CA ASN A 130 7.55 -0.66 6.49
C ASN A 130 6.07 -1.09 6.52
N GLU A 131 5.63 -1.96 5.59
CA GLU A 131 4.24 -2.43 5.57
C GLU A 131 3.88 -3.27 6.80
N VAL A 132 4.79 -4.12 7.28
CA VAL A 132 4.55 -4.89 8.51
C VAL A 132 4.39 -3.93 9.68
N TRP A 133 5.38 -3.08 9.90
CA TRP A 133 5.41 -2.14 11.02
C TRP A 133 4.19 -1.22 11.05
N SER A 134 3.96 -0.47 9.97
CA SER A 134 2.91 0.57 9.96
C SER A 134 1.49 0.02 10.09
N ASN A 135 1.20 -1.18 9.57
CA ASN A 135 -0.13 -1.77 9.70
C ASN A 135 -0.35 -2.45 11.04
N THR A 136 0.67 -3.05 11.66
CA THR A 136 0.54 -3.64 12.99
C THR A 136 0.36 -2.57 14.07
N MET A 137 0.99 -1.39 13.93
CA MET A 137 0.76 -0.24 14.82
C MET A 137 -0.71 0.19 14.84
N VAL A 138 -1.35 0.25 13.66
CA VAL A 138 -2.79 0.57 13.57
C VAL A 138 -3.62 -0.45 14.36
N ILE A 139 -3.33 -1.74 14.25
CA ILE A 139 -4.04 -2.75 15.04
C ILE A 139 -3.83 -2.54 16.53
N GLY A 140 -2.59 -2.30 16.96
CA GLY A 140 -2.27 -2.04 18.38
C GLY A 140 -3.08 -0.87 18.95
N SER A 141 -3.25 0.22 18.20
CA SER A 141 -3.96 1.43 18.65
C SER A 141 -5.45 1.22 18.97
N TYR A 142 -6.06 0.14 18.51
CA TYR A 142 -7.42 -0.25 18.88
C TYR A 142 -7.50 -0.98 20.22
N PHE A 143 -6.37 -1.49 20.75
CA PHE A 143 -6.30 -2.26 22.00
C PHE A 143 -5.74 -1.48 23.18
N GLY A 144 -5.00 -0.42 22.90
CA GLY A 144 -4.40 0.43 23.94
C GLY A 144 -3.63 1.59 23.36
N GLU A 145 -3.21 2.48 24.23
CA GLU A 145 -2.31 3.58 23.88
C GLU A 145 -0.95 3.03 23.45
N SER A 146 -0.26 3.76 22.55
CA SER A 146 1.08 3.39 22.09
C SER A 146 2.00 3.15 23.28
N GLY A 147 2.77 2.06 23.25
CA GLY A 147 3.67 1.67 24.34
C GLY A 147 3.01 0.87 25.48
N SER A 148 1.68 0.74 25.51
CA SER A 148 1.00 -0.04 26.54
C SER A 148 1.11 -1.55 26.33
N GLN A 149 0.98 -2.34 27.41
CA GLN A 149 1.00 -3.81 27.31
C GLN A 149 -0.10 -4.36 26.38
N PRO A 150 -1.37 -3.92 26.41
CA PRO A 150 -2.40 -4.39 25.49
C PRO A 150 -2.07 -4.06 24.02
N TYR A 151 -1.48 -2.89 23.76
CA TYR A 151 -1.02 -2.48 22.44
C TYR A 151 0.00 -3.47 21.86
N TYR A 152 1.07 -3.76 22.58
CA TYR A 152 2.09 -4.71 22.13
C TYR A 152 1.58 -6.14 22.01
N LEU A 153 0.75 -6.58 22.96
CA LEU A 153 0.18 -7.92 22.94
C LEU A 153 -0.70 -8.13 21.69
N ALA A 154 -1.53 -7.13 21.34
CA ALA A 154 -2.37 -7.19 20.15
C ALA A 154 -1.54 -7.30 18.86
N ILE A 155 -0.47 -6.51 18.74
CA ILE A 155 0.45 -6.56 17.61
C ILE A 155 1.09 -7.94 17.47
N ILE A 156 1.62 -8.49 18.55
CA ILE A 156 2.30 -9.79 18.54
C ILE A 156 1.32 -10.91 18.17
N VAL A 157 0.18 -10.97 18.84
CA VAL A 157 -0.83 -12.03 18.61
C VAL A 157 -1.35 -11.96 17.18
N PHE A 158 -1.71 -10.76 16.71
CA PHE A 158 -2.21 -10.56 15.35
C PHE A 158 -1.18 -10.96 14.29
N THR A 159 0.09 -10.57 14.47
CA THR A 159 1.18 -10.90 13.54
C THR A 159 1.41 -12.41 13.49
N VAL A 160 1.45 -13.08 14.64
CA VAL A 160 1.65 -14.54 14.72
C VAL A 160 0.49 -15.29 14.06
N LEU A 161 -0.74 -14.90 14.32
CA LEU A 161 -1.92 -15.54 13.73
C LEU A 161 -1.98 -15.33 12.21
N THR A 162 -1.65 -14.13 11.73
CA THR A 162 -1.57 -13.83 10.30
C THR A 162 -0.45 -14.64 9.63
N LEU A 163 0.72 -14.73 10.26
CA LEU A 163 1.83 -15.55 9.79
C LEU A 163 1.43 -17.03 9.70
N ALA A 164 0.70 -17.54 10.68
CA ALA A 164 0.31 -18.95 10.73
C ALA A 164 -0.46 -19.41 9.49
N TYR A 165 -1.43 -18.62 9.01
CA TYR A 165 -2.14 -18.99 7.78
C TYR A 165 -1.37 -18.64 6.52
N ALA A 166 -0.54 -17.57 6.52
CA ALA A 166 0.29 -17.20 5.38
C ALA A 166 1.33 -18.28 5.06
N VAL A 167 2.03 -18.84 6.04
CA VAL A 167 3.04 -19.91 5.84
C VAL A 167 2.44 -21.21 5.32
N LYS A 168 1.14 -21.41 5.49
CA LYS A 168 0.44 -22.61 5.01
C LYS A 168 0.37 -22.64 3.47
N GLY A 169 0.06 -21.52 2.83
CA GLY A 169 -0.20 -21.47 1.39
C GLY A 169 0.61 -20.45 0.58
N GLY A 170 1.36 -19.57 1.22
CA GLY A 170 2.10 -18.53 0.53
C GLY A 170 1.16 -17.62 -0.28
N LEU A 171 1.54 -17.26 -1.49
CA LEU A 171 0.76 -16.40 -2.37
C LEU A 171 -0.62 -16.99 -2.73
N SER A 172 -0.77 -18.32 -2.77
CA SER A 172 -2.08 -18.96 -2.97
C SER A 172 -3.03 -18.72 -1.79
N SER A 173 -2.51 -18.74 -0.56
CA SER A 173 -3.28 -18.40 0.63
C SER A 173 -3.68 -16.93 0.59
N SER A 174 -2.73 -16.05 0.34
CA SER A 174 -2.97 -14.60 0.27
C SER A 174 -4.06 -14.24 -0.74
N ILE A 175 -3.97 -14.67 -2.00
CA ILE A 175 -5.00 -14.37 -3.02
C ILE A 175 -6.36 -14.97 -2.65
N PHE A 176 -6.40 -16.14 -2.00
CA PHE A 176 -7.64 -16.75 -1.59
C PHE A 176 -8.29 -15.96 -0.44
N THR A 177 -7.52 -15.60 0.58
CA THR A 177 -8.00 -14.81 1.72
C THR A 177 -8.39 -13.41 1.31
N ASP A 178 -7.67 -12.78 0.35
CA ASP A 178 -8.01 -11.48 -0.23
C ASP A 178 -9.44 -11.42 -0.76
N VAL A 179 -9.91 -12.48 -1.44
CA VAL A 179 -11.30 -12.51 -1.96
C VAL A 179 -12.33 -12.49 -0.83
N ILE A 180 -12.10 -13.28 0.21
CA ILE A 180 -12.99 -13.31 1.40
C ILE A 180 -12.97 -11.96 2.09
N GLN A 181 -11.78 -11.43 2.31
CA GLN A 181 -11.56 -10.15 2.99
C GLN A 181 -12.16 -8.98 2.20
N MET A 182 -12.08 -8.99 0.86
CA MET A 182 -12.71 -7.96 0.02
C MET A 182 -14.23 -7.97 0.13
N VAL A 183 -14.86 -9.15 0.19
CA VAL A 183 -16.32 -9.27 0.38
C VAL A 183 -16.71 -8.76 1.77
N LEU A 184 -16.02 -9.21 2.82
CA LEU A 184 -16.27 -8.76 4.20
C LEU A 184 -16.12 -7.25 4.32
N PHE A 185 -15.01 -6.71 3.83
CA PHE A 185 -14.73 -5.29 3.79
C PHE A 185 -15.84 -4.48 3.12
N SER A 186 -16.33 -4.91 1.95
CA SER A 186 -17.38 -4.22 1.22
C SER A 186 -18.70 -4.21 2.02
N VAL A 187 -19.08 -5.33 2.61
CA VAL A 187 -20.29 -5.43 3.43
C VAL A 187 -20.20 -4.55 4.67
N LEU A 188 -19.07 -4.60 5.37
CA LEU A 188 -18.85 -3.82 6.59
C LEU A 188 -18.81 -2.31 6.31
N LEU A 189 -18.20 -1.88 5.18
CA LEU A 189 -18.21 -0.49 4.75
C LEU A 189 -19.67 -0.02 4.47
N MET A 190 -20.47 -0.83 3.80
CA MET A 190 -21.88 -0.49 3.53
C MET A 190 -22.70 -0.37 4.82
N ILE A 191 -22.41 -1.18 5.85
CA ILE A 191 -23.07 -1.07 7.16
C ILE A 191 -22.75 0.29 7.80
N ILE A 192 -21.48 0.69 7.82
CA ILE A 192 -21.07 1.97 8.42
C ILE A 192 -21.71 3.14 7.67
N LEU A 193 -21.59 3.15 6.34
CA LEU A 193 -22.19 4.22 5.53
C LEU A 193 -23.70 4.26 5.69
N GLY A 194 -24.37 3.09 5.69
CA GLY A 194 -25.80 3.00 5.95
C GLY A 194 -26.18 3.60 7.31
N THR A 195 -25.40 3.35 8.36
CA THR A 195 -25.61 3.94 9.68
C THR A 195 -25.43 5.46 9.65
N ILE A 196 -24.38 5.98 9.00
CA ILE A 196 -24.13 7.41 8.87
C ILE A 196 -25.27 8.09 8.10
N PHE A 197 -25.67 7.56 6.95
CA PHE A 197 -26.76 8.13 6.14
C PHE A 197 -28.16 7.95 6.75
N SER A 198 -28.30 7.18 7.81
CA SER A 198 -29.56 7.06 8.56
C SER A 198 -29.69 8.12 9.65
N THR A 199 -28.67 8.96 9.89
CA THR A 199 -28.79 10.09 10.81
C THR A 199 -29.52 11.25 10.14
N GLU A 200 -30.42 11.89 10.88
CA GLU A 200 -31.26 12.99 10.34
C GLU A 200 -30.42 14.22 9.97
N ASP A 201 -29.29 14.43 10.66
CA ASP A 201 -28.42 15.60 10.53
C ASP A 201 -27.29 15.42 9.51
N PHE A 202 -27.31 14.40 8.65
CA PHE A 202 -26.26 14.17 7.65
C PHE A 202 -26.82 13.78 6.29
N SER A 203 -26.38 14.49 5.27
CA SER A 203 -26.87 14.33 3.90
C SER A 203 -25.74 14.27 2.88
N THR A 204 -26.04 13.92 1.65
CA THR A 204 -25.10 13.99 0.53
C THR A 204 -24.62 15.42 0.25
N THR A 205 -25.43 16.44 0.59
CA THR A 205 -25.04 17.85 0.47
C THR A 205 -23.87 18.16 1.39
N ASP A 206 -23.88 17.67 2.63
CA ASP A 206 -22.80 17.88 3.59
C ASP A 206 -21.48 17.31 3.09
N ILE A 207 -21.51 16.17 2.39
CA ILE A 207 -20.32 15.60 1.76
C ILE A 207 -19.78 16.53 0.68
N VAL A 208 -20.63 16.95 -0.25
CA VAL A 208 -20.19 17.73 -1.43
C VAL A 208 -19.73 19.13 -1.03
N THR A 209 -20.31 19.70 0.01
CA THR A 209 -19.97 21.05 0.52
C THR A 209 -18.86 21.01 1.57
N SER A 210 -18.45 19.82 2.05
CA SER A 210 -17.37 19.70 3.01
C SER A 210 -16.02 20.03 2.37
N GLY A 211 -15.29 20.93 3.00
CA GLY A 211 -13.95 21.34 2.58
C GLY A 211 -13.93 22.30 1.37
N THR A 212 -12.76 22.86 1.14
CA THR A 212 -12.51 23.83 0.07
C THR A 212 -11.43 23.32 -0.86
N TRP A 213 -11.67 23.38 -2.17
CA TRP A 213 -10.74 22.97 -3.22
C TRP A 213 -9.62 24.02 -3.38
N SER A 214 -8.67 24.04 -2.45
CA SER A 214 -7.50 24.92 -2.48
C SER A 214 -6.21 24.14 -2.22
N PHE A 215 -5.08 24.72 -2.59
CA PHE A 215 -3.79 24.11 -2.31
C PHE A 215 -3.53 23.98 -0.82
N GLU A 216 -3.93 24.97 -0.03
CA GLU A 216 -3.80 24.95 1.43
C GLU A 216 -4.58 23.82 2.10
N LEU A 217 -5.70 23.39 1.51
CA LEU A 217 -6.68 22.47 2.09
C LEU A 217 -6.81 21.14 1.33
N GLY A 218 -5.72 20.60 0.79
CA GLY A 218 -5.69 19.23 0.27
C GLY A 218 -5.20 19.05 -1.16
N LEU A 219 -5.25 20.07 -2.04
CA LEU A 219 -4.77 19.91 -3.43
C LEU A 219 -3.25 19.67 -3.50
N ASN A 220 -2.46 20.17 -2.56
CA ASN A 220 -1.03 19.83 -2.48
C ASN A 220 -0.85 18.30 -2.38
N LEU A 221 -1.58 17.65 -1.48
CA LEU A 221 -1.54 16.19 -1.33
C LEU A 221 -2.04 15.47 -2.59
N PHE A 222 -3.11 15.96 -3.23
CA PHE A 222 -3.67 15.38 -4.45
C PHE A 222 -2.63 15.34 -5.58
N PHE A 223 -1.99 16.47 -5.87
CA PHE A 223 -0.98 16.52 -6.91
C PHE A 223 0.28 15.74 -6.55
N ALA A 224 0.71 15.75 -5.28
CA ALA A 224 1.81 14.91 -4.82
C ALA A 224 1.51 13.41 -5.02
N ALA A 225 0.30 12.96 -4.68
CA ALA A 225 -0.16 11.59 -4.88
C ALA A 225 -0.16 11.18 -6.36
N ILE A 226 -0.66 12.06 -7.25
CA ILE A 226 -0.62 11.83 -8.71
C ILE A 226 0.82 11.67 -9.19
N ILE A 227 1.72 12.57 -8.79
CA ILE A 227 3.12 12.54 -9.19
C ILE A 227 3.81 11.26 -8.70
N GLN A 228 3.61 10.89 -7.45
CA GLN A 228 4.17 9.66 -6.87
C GLN A 228 3.62 8.40 -7.52
N SER A 229 2.42 8.43 -8.11
CA SER A 229 1.82 7.28 -8.80
C SER A 229 2.63 6.77 -9.99
N PHE A 230 3.59 7.53 -10.49
CA PHE A 230 4.50 7.11 -11.57
C PHE A 230 5.73 6.33 -11.09
N SER A 231 6.01 6.28 -9.78
CA SER A 231 7.12 5.53 -9.21
C SER A 231 6.66 4.49 -8.18
N TYR A 232 5.76 4.90 -7.32
CA TYR A 232 5.31 4.16 -6.14
C TYR A 232 4.88 2.70 -6.44
N PRO A 233 4.08 2.40 -7.48
CA PRO A 233 3.62 1.02 -7.72
C PRO A 233 4.72 0.05 -8.11
N PHE A 234 5.85 0.52 -8.62
CA PHE A 234 6.90 -0.36 -9.13
C PHE A 234 7.81 -0.91 -8.03
N HIS A 235 7.93 -0.22 -6.90
CA HIS A 235 8.65 -0.74 -5.74
C HIS A 235 7.75 -1.48 -4.75
N ASP A 236 6.47 -1.62 -5.08
CA ASP A 236 5.54 -2.43 -4.30
C ASP A 236 5.44 -3.85 -4.88
N PRO A 237 6.08 -4.85 -4.25
CA PRO A 237 6.12 -6.21 -4.79
C PRO A 237 4.76 -6.90 -4.67
N VAL A 238 3.92 -6.53 -3.71
CA VAL A 238 2.55 -7.07 -3.58
C VAL A 238 1.77 -6.81 -4.86
N LEU A 239 1.91 -5.60 -5.43
CA LEU A 239 1.28 -5.20 -6.67
C LEU A 239 1.98 -5.81 -7.89
N THR A 240 3.32 -5.69 -7.95
CA THR A 240 4.09 -6.15 -9.12
C THR A 240 4.09 -7.67 -9.25
N ASP A 241 4.06 -8.42 -8.15
CA ASP A 241 3.96 -9.89 -8.17
C ASP A 241 2.66 -10.35 -8.81
N ARG A 242 1.55 -9.69 -8.48
CA ARG A 242 0.23 -9.97 -9.08
C ARG A 242 0.17 -9.60 -10.55
N ALA A 243 0.99 -8.67 -11.01
CA ALA A 243 1.03 -8.23 -12.39
C ALA A 243 1.58 -9.28 -13.38
N PHE A 244 2.29 -10.31 -12.90
CA PHE A 244 2.93 -11.32 -13.76
C PHE A 244 2.36 -12.72 -13.62
N ILE A 245 1.35 -12.96 -12.78
CA ILE A 245 0.78 -14.30 -12.56
C ILE A 245 -0.33 -14.68 -13.54
N THR A 246 -0.87 -13.71 -14.32
CA THR A 246 -1.94 -13.93 -15.30
C THR A 246 -1.53 -13.47 -16.70
N SER A 247 -2.44 -13.58 -17.68
CA SER A 247 -2.20 -13.04 -19.01
C SER A 247 -2.10 -11.51 -18.99
N PRO A 248 -1.32 -10.89 -19.91
CA PRO A 248 -1.19 -9.42 -19.93
C PRO A 248 -2.51 -8.66 -20.05
N LYS A 249 -3.48 -9.21 -20.80
CA LYS A 249 -4.82 -8.60 -20.97
C LYS A 249 -5.61 -8.61 -19.65
N VAL A 250 -5.58 -9.73 -18.91
CA VAL A 250 -6.21 -9.86 -17.60
C VAL A 250 -5.56 -8.88 -16.63
N THR A 251 -4.22 -8.85 -16.55
CA THR A 251 -3.49 -7.90 -15.71
C THR A 251 -3.94 -6.46 -15.98
N ARG A 252 -3.88 -5.99 -17.23
CA ARG A 252 -4.27 -4.60 -17.55
C ARG A 252 -5.69 -4.29 -17.12
N ARG A 253 -6.67 -5.20 -17.40
CA ARG A 253 -8.07 -4.98 -17.00
C ARG A 253 -8.24 -4.93 -15.49
N SER A 254 -7.61 -5.85 -14.77
CA SER A 254 -7.70 -5.90 -13.31
C SER A 254 -7.10 -4.67 -12.65
N PHE A 255 -5.97 -4.18 -13.15
CA PHE A 255 -5.32 -2.98 -12.64
C PHE A 255 -6.15 -1.71 -12.90
N LEU A 256 -6.73 -1.55 -14.10
CA LEU A 256 -7.59 -0.42 -14.40
C LEU A 256 -8.87 -0.43 -13.53
N LEU A 257 -9.49 -1.60 -13.34
CA LEU A 257 -10.62 -1.75 -12.45
C LEU A 257 -10.24 -1.47 -10.99
N ALA A 258 -9.07 -1.95 -10.54
CA ALA A 258 -8.58 -1.69 -9.18
C ALA A 258 -8.29 -0.20 -8.95
N SER A 259 -7.83 0.54 -9.96
CA SER A 259 -7.65 1.99 -9.86
C SER A 259 -8.97 2.70 -9.56
N ILE A 260 -10.02 2.38 -10.31
CA ILE A 260 -11.32 3.04 -10.16
C ILE A 260 -12.01 2.59 -8.86
N LEU A 261 -12.15 1.29 -8.65
CA LEU A 261 -12.88 0.76 -7.49
C LEU A 261 -12.15 1.04 -6.18
N GLY A 262 -10.82 0.97 -6.17
CA GLY A 262 -10.01 1.30 -5.00
C GLY A 262 -10.10 2.78 -4.64
N ALA A 263 -10.06 3.69 -5.64
CA ALA A 263 -10.28 5.12 -5.40
C ALA A 263 -11.67 5.40 -4.82
N ILE A 264 -12.72 4.75 -5.36
CA ILE A 264 -14.09 4.85 -4.82
C ILE A 264 -14.13 4.39 -3.37
N CYS A 265 -13.53 3.24 -3.03
CA CYS A 265 -13.50 2.75 -1.65
C CYS A 265 -12.84 3.76 -0.70
N ILE A 266 -11.71 4.36 -1.08
CA ILE A 266 -11.02 5.36 -0.26
C ILE A 266 -11.86 6.62 -0.07
N ILE A 267 -12.51 7.11 -1.12
CA ILE A 267 -13.43 8.25 -1.02
C ILE A 267 -14.59 7.90 -0.08
N LEU A 268 -15.15 6.70 -0.18
CA LEU A 268 -16.21 6.26 0.72
C LEU A 268 -15.76 6.18 2.19
N PHE A 269 -14.51 5.77 2.46
CA PHE A 269 -13.97 5.83 3.82
C PHE A 269 -13.77 7.25 4.33
N SER A 270 -13.43 8.19 3.47
CA SER A 270 -13.30 9.59 3.89
C SER A 270 -14.64 10.20 4.33
N VAL A 271 -15.78 9.66 3.87
CA VAL A 271 -17.13 10.08 4.33
C VAL A 271 -17.28 9.86 5.85
N ILE A 272 -16.64 8.84 6.43
CA ILE A 272 -16.60 8.66 7.89
C ILE A 272 -15.97 9.89 8.56
N GLY A 273 -14.89 10.40 7.97
CA GLY A 273 -14.23 11.61 8.44
C GLY A 273 -15.04 12.87 8.21
N VAL A 274 -15.71 13.00 7.06
CA VAL A 274 -16.63 14.11 6.79
C VAL A 274 -17.75 14.13 7.84
N TYR A 275 -18.33 12.99 8.16
CA TYR A 275 -19.31 12.89 9.24
C TYR A 275 -18.72 13.34 10.59
N ALA A 276 -17.53 12.87 10.93
CA ALA A 276 -16.85 13.30 12.15
C ALA A 276 -16.62 14.82 12.18
N GLN A 277 -16.28 15.43 11.03
CA GLN A 277 -16.11 16.88 10.86
C GLN A 277 -17.42 17.63 11.16
N THR A 278 -18.55 17.20 10.56
CA THR A 278 -19.86 17.85 10.77
C THR A 278 -20.32 17.76 12.23
N GLN A 279 -19.92 16.69 12.94
CA GLN A 279 -20.23 16.49 14.36
C GLN A 279 -19.19 17.15 15.30
N GLY A 280 -18.20 17.86 14.79
CA GLY A 280 -17.16 18.53 15.60
C GLY A 280 -16.28 17.57 16.41
N MET A 281 -16.15 16.30 15.98
CA MET A 281 -15.34 15.28 16.63
C MET A 281 -13.85 15.61 16.49
N LYS A 282 -13.04 15.14 17.45
CA LYS A 282 -11.57 15.32 17.46
C LYS A 282 -10.90 13.98 17.73
N GLY A 283 -9.75 13.74 17.12
CA GLY A 283 -8.99 12.51 17.27
C GLY A 283 -9.04 11.65 16.00
N GLN A 284 -8.91 10.34 16.13
CA GLN A 284 -9.00 9.43 14.98
C GLN A 284 -10.46 9.26 14.53
N ALA A 285 -10.80 9.82 13.38
CA ALA A 285 -12.16 9.90 12.88
C ALA A 285 -12.94 8.57 12.95
N ALA A 286 -12.34 7.48 12.46
CA ALA A 286 -13.00 6.17 12.45
C ALA A 286 -13.28 5.64 13.87
N VAL A 287 -12.37 5.87 14.81
CA VAL A 287 -12.53 5.46 16.21
C VAL A 287 -13.64 6.28 16.90
N GLU A 288 -13.62 7.59 16.72
CA GLU A 288 -14.60 8.49 17.38
C GLU A 288 -16.00 8.28 16.83
N VAL A 289 -16.14 8.12 15.50
CA VAL A 289 -17.44 7.75 14.89
C VAL A 289 -17.92 6.39 15.40
N GLY A 290 -17.03 5.39 15.50
CA GLY A 290 -17.38 4.08 16.04
C GLY A 290 -17.89 4.17 17.47
N LYS A 291 -17.24 4.95 18.34
CA LYS A 291 -17.68 5.19 19.74
C LYS A 291 -19.04 5.89 19.80
N ALA A 292 -19.26 6.90 18.95
CA ALA A 292 -20.51 7.68 18.93
C ALA A 292 -21.73 6.82 18.54
N PHE A 293 -21.57 5.89 17.58
CA PHE A 293 -22.64 4.95 17.19
C PHE A 293 -22.76 3.71 18.10
N GLY A 294 -21.88 3.58 19.08
CA GLY A 294 -21.91 2.52 20.06
C GLY A 294 -21.10 1.28 19.69
N VAL A 295 -21.11 0.31 20.61
CA VAL A 295 -20.19 -0.85 20.58
C VAL A 295 -20.25 -1.65 19.29
N ILE A 296 -21.44 -1.83 18.71
CA ILE A 296 -21.61 -2.65 17.48
C ILE A 296 -20.86 -2.01 16.31
N ILE A 297 -21.04 -0.72 16.06
CA ILE A 297 -20.37 -0.02 14.96
C ILE A 297 -18.88 0.09 15.21
N LEU A 298 -18.44 0.31 16.44
CA LEU A 298 -17.03 0.26 16.80
C LEU A 298 -16.41 -1.11 16.47
N LEU A 299 -17.10 -2.22 16.76
CA LEU A 299 -16.64 -3.56 16.41
C LEU A 299 -16.63 -3.81 14.89
N VAL A 300 -17.58 -3.25 14.15
CA VAL A 300 -17.58 -3.31 12.68
C VAL A 300 -16.36 -2.60 12.11
N ILE A 301 -16.04 -1.40 12.59
CA ILE A 301 -14.84 -0.66 12.19
C ILE A 301 -13.57 -1.43 12.55
N ASN A 302 -13.47 -1.97 13.77
CA ASN A 302 -12.36 -2.79 14.18
C ASN A 302 -12.18 -4.02 13.29
N PHE A 303 -13.29 -4.65 12.87
CA PHE A 303 -13.22 -5.81 11.99
C PHE A 303 -12.74 -5.45 10.58
N ILE A 304 -13.13 -4.28 10.06
CA ILE A 304 -12.55 -3.76 8.80
C ILE A 304 -11.03 -3.60 8.94
N MET A 305 -10.57 -2.98 10.03
CA MET A 305 -9.15 -2.76 10.25
C MET A 305 -8.36 -4.06 10.37
N ILE A 306 -8.87 -5.02 11.15
CA ILE A 306 -8.28 -6.36 11.28
C ILE A 306 -8.19 -7.05 9.91
N THR A 307 -9.28 -7.01 9.13
CA THR A 307 -9.36 -7.64 7.81
C THR A 307 -8.36 -7.01 6.82
N SER A 308 -8.29 -5.69 6.77
CA SER A 308 -7.38 -4.95 5.89
C SER A 308 -5.91 -5.17 6.29
N ALA A 309 -5.59 -5.10 7.58
CA ALA A 309 -4.25 -5.35 8.06
C ALA A 309 -3.81 -6.81 7.80
N ALA A 310 -4.70 -7.78 8.00
CA ALA A 310 -4.41 -9.19 7.74
C ALA A 310 -4.08 -9.45 6.26
N SER A 311 -4.87 -8.89 5.32
CA SER A 311 -4.61 -8.97 3.89
C SER A 311 -3.27 -8.33 3.49
N THR A 312 -2.95 -7.20 4.11
CA THR A 312 -1.67 -6.53 3.86
C THR A 312 -0.48 -7.34 4.36
N LEU A 313 -0.56 -7.87 5.58
CA LEU A 313 0.53 -8.62 6.19
C LEU A 313 0.79 -9.93 5.45
N ASP A 314 -0.24 -10.72 5.14
CA ASP A 314 -0.06 -11.99 4.45
C ASP A 314 0.51 -11.82 3.03
N SER A 315 0.07 -10.79 2.34
CA SER A 315 0.61 -10.38 1.04
C SER A 315 2.08 -9.94 1.15
N THR A 316 2.41 -9.18 2.19
CA THR A 316 3.78 -8.71 2.48
C THR A 316 4.70 -9.89 2.78
N PHE A 317 4.28 -10.84 3.63
CA PHE A 317 5.04 -12.04 3.94
C PHE A 317 5.28 -12.89 2.70
N SER A 318 4.24 -13.08 1.88
CA SER A 318 4.31 -13.85 0.64
C SER A 318 5.25 -13.22 -0.38
N SER A 319 5.18 -11.90 -0.56
CA SER A 319 6.04 -11.16 -1.48
C SER A 319 7.50 -11.12 -1.03
N PHE A 320 7.78 -10.97 0.27
CA PHE A 320 9.14 -11.06 0.79
C PHE A 320 9.75 -12.45 0.58
N SER A 321 8.98 -13.48 0.85
CA SER A 321 9.37 -14.87 0.62
C SER A 321 9.70 -15.12 -0.85
N LYS A 322 8.86 -14.60 -1.78
CA LYS A 322 9.09 -14.69 -3.21
C LYS A 322 10.32 -13.90 -3.64
N LEU A 323 10.51 -12.69 -3.12
CA LEU A 323 11.69 -11.86 -3.39
C LEU A 323 12.99 -12.65 -3.11
N LEU A 324 13.10 -13.26 -1.94
CA LEU A 324 14.30 -14.01 -1.57
C LEU A 324 14.45 -15.32 -2.36
N ALA A 325 13.39 -16.11 -2.47
CA ALA A 325 13.47 -17.45 -3.05
C ALA A 325 13.46 -17.47 -4.58
N VAL A 326 12.69 -16.57 -5.22
CA VAL A 326 12.47 -16.59 -6.68
C VAL A 326 13.29 -15.52 -7.37
N ASP A 327 13.21 -14.27 -6.92
CA ASP A 327 13.81 -13.15 -7.61
C ASP A 327 15.33 -13.07 -7.33
N LEU A 328 15.75 -13.22 -6.08
CA LEU A 328 17.15 -13.27 -5.65
C LEU A 328 17.77 -14.67 -5.72
N LYS A 329 16.95 -15.73 -5.88
CA LYS A 329 17.38 -17.14 -5.98
C LYS A 329 18.19 -17.63 -4.78
N MET A 330 17.93 -17.12 -3.58
CA MET A 330 18.66 -17.49 -2.35
C MET A 330 18.24 -18.85 -1.79
N GLY A 331 17.05 -19.36 -2.14
CA GLY A 331 16.55 -20.67 -1.72
C GLY A 331 15.67 -21.33 -2.78
N LYS A 332 15.45 -22.65 -2.64
CA LYS A 332 14.72 -23.42 -3.67
C LYS A 332 13.47 -24.14 -3.16
N ASP A 333 13.31 -24.28 -1.86
CA ASP A 333 12.26 -25.09 -1.24
C ASP A 333 11.19 -24.25 -0.52
N LEU A 334 10.12 -24.89 -0.14
CA LEU A 334 9.02 -24.27 0.61
C LEU A 334 9.44 -23.85 2.02
N THR A 335 10.35 -24.63 2.63
CA THR A 335 10.84 -24.36 3.98
C THR A 335 11.59 -23.03 4.03
N PHE A 336 12.47 -22.79 3.06
CA PHE A 336 13.13 -21.48 2.93
C PHE A 336 12.12 -20.34 2.79
N GLY A 337 11.07 -20.53 1.97
CA GLY A 337 10.00 -19.56 1.82
C GLY A 337 9.28 -19.27 3.13
N ARG A 338 8.93 -20.27 3.90
CA ARG A 338 8.28 -20.14 5.20
C ARG A 338 9.17 -19.45 6.24
N ILE A 339 10.45 -19.81 6.30
CA ILE A 339 11.43 -19.15 7.17
C ILE A 339 11.56 -17.67 6.80
N SER A 340 11.62 -17.34 5.51
CA SER A 340 11.66 -15.95 5.04
C SER A 340 10.45 -15.13 5.50
N MET A 341 9.24 -15.72 5.50
CA MET A 341 8.04 -15.09 6.04
C MET A 341 8.17 -14.80 7.54
N ALA A 342 8.68 -15.76 8.30
CA ALA A 342 8.90 -15.59 9.74
C ALA A 342 9.94 -14.48 10.03
N ILE A 343 11.01 -14.41 9.23
CA ILE A 343 12.05 -13.37 9.37
C ILE A 343 11.44 -11.97 9.17
N ILE A 344 10.68 -11.74 8.10
CA ILE A 344 10.09 -10.42 7.86
C ILE A 344 9.00 -10.08 8.87
N ALA A 345 8.24 -11.05 9.36
CA ALA A 345 7.25 -10.85 10.41
C ALA A 345 7.91 -10.36 11.71
N ILE A 346 9.02 -10.99 12.12
CA ILE A 346 9.76 -10.60 13.32
C ILE A 346 10.42 -9.24 13.11
N LEU A 347 11.26 -9.11 12.07
CA LEU A 347 12.03 -7.89 11.84
C LEU A 347 11.12 -6.68 11.58
N GLY A 348 10.03 -6.86 10.80
CA GLY A 348 9.08 -5.81 10.50
C GLY A 348 8.25 -5.34 11.70
N THR A 349 8.15 -6.15 12.75
CA THR A 349 7.46 -5.75 13.98
C THR A 349 8.38 -5.00 14.96
N LEU A 350 9.70 -5.15 14.87
CA LEU A 350 10.64 -4.52 15.79
C LEU A 350 10.50 -2.98 15.92
N PRO A 351 10.29 -2.19 14.82
CA PRO A 351 10.20 -0.73 14.93
C PRO A 351 9.03 -0.23 15.77
N VAL A 352 8.02 -1.07 16.00
CA VAL A 352 6.87 -0.72 16.86
C VAL A 352 7.33 -0.30 18.27
N PHE A 353 8.45 -0.84 18.72
CA PHE A 353 9.03 -0.50 20.04
C PHE A 353 9.83 0.82 20.03
N LEU A 354 9.91 1.53 18.89
CA LEU A 354 10.67 2.79 18.73
C LEU A 354 9.78 4.04 18.63
N ASP A 355 8.47 3.90 18.75
CA ASP A 355 7.45 4.97 18.79
C ASP A 355 7.53 6.00 17.64
N VAL A 356 7.51 5.51 16.39
CA VAL A 356 7.62 6.33 15.17
C VAL A 356 6.24 6.60 14.53
N GLU A 357 5.98 7.83 14.06
CA GLU A 357 4.70 8.22 13.46
C GLU A 357 4.38 7.51 12.12
N ILE A 358 3.14 7.01 11.97
CA ILE A 358 2.69 6.17 10.85
C ILE A 358 2.65 6.91 9.50
N LEU A 359 2.14 8.14 9.49
CA LEU A 359 1.91 8.88 8.24
C LEU A 359 3.21 9.34 7.59
N SER A 360 4.16 9.78 8.39
CA SER A 360 5.50 10.20 7.98
C SER A 360 6.23 9.11 7.17
N ALA A 361 6.14 7.86 7.62
CA ALA A 361 6.78 6.73 6.94
C ALA A 361 6.25 6.47 5.51
N THR A 362 4.98 6.75 5.24
CA THR A 362 4.36 6.48 3.93
C THR A 362 4.73 7.55 2.88
N THR A 363 4.64 8.81 3.24
CA THR A 363 4.93 9.95 2.34
C THR A 363 6.41 10.04 2.01
N ILE A 364 7.28 9.81 3.00
CA ILE A 364 8.73 9.79 2.83
C ILE A 364 9.16 8.65 1.90
N SER A 365 8.66 7.45 2.12
CA SER A 365 9.01 6.30 1.27
C SER A 365 8.57 6.50 -0.18
N GLY A 366 7.44 7.19 -0.42
CA GLY A 366 6.97 7.57 -1.75
C GLY A 366 7.93 8.51 -2.47
N THR A 367 8.44 9.52 -1.76
CA THR A 367 9.41 10.49 -2.32
C THR A 367 10.77 9.84 -2.59
N MET A 368 11.26 8.98 -1.70
CA MET A 368 12.56 8.30 -1.89
C MET A 368 12.64 7.48 -3.18
N VAL A 369 11.52 7.00 -3.69
CA VAL A 369 11.48 6.14 -4.89
C VAL A 369 11.11 6.87 -6.18
N ILE A 370 10.96 8.20 -6.17
CA ILE A 370 10.64 8.97 -7.39
C ILE A 370 11.69 8.82 -8.50
N GLY A 371 12.93 8.48 -8.13
CA GLY A 371 13.99 8.12 -9.09
C GLY A 371 13.66 6.90 -9.96
N LEU A 372 12.68 6.08 -9.59
CA LEU A 372 12.18 4.99 -10.41
C LEU A 372 11.23 5.47 -11.53
N THR A 373 10.65 6.67 -11.42
CA THR A 373 9.75 7.23 -12.44
C THR A 373 10.35 7.15 -13.84
N PRO A 374 11.51 7.75 -14.16
CA PRO A 374 12.04 7.70 -15.52
C PRO A 374 12.48 6.28 -15.92
N VAL A 375 12.86 5.43 -14.98
CA VAL A 375 13.24 4.04 -15.25
C VAL A 375 12.09 3.24 -15.85
N PHE A 376 10.86 3.43 -15.32
CA PHE A 376 9.68 2.68 -15.76
C PHE A 376 8.89 3.42 -16.84
N VAL A 377 8.74 4.74 -16.76
CA VAL A 377 8.04 5.53 -17.79
C VAL A 377 8.78 5.45 -19.13
N PHE A 378 10.10 5.56 -19.10
CA PHE A 378 10.94 5.43 -20.31
C PHE A 378 11.58 4.04 -20.43
N TRP A 379 10.84 2.98 -20.07
CA TRP A 379 11.32 1.60 -20.03
C TRP A 379 11.95 1.14 -21.36
N ASN A 380 11.48 1.63 -22.52
CA ASN A 380 11.98 1.30 -23.86
C ASN A 380 13.10 2.21 -24.36
N MET A 381 13.42 3.30 -23.66
CA MET A 381 14.49 4.22 -24.06
C MET A 381 15.85 3.57 -23.84
N LYS A 382 16.70 3.63 -24.86
CA LYS A 382 18.11 3.17 -24.75
C LYS A 382 18.93 4.21 -23.98
N VAL A 383 19.37 3.87 -22.78
CA VAL A 383 20.22 4.68 -21.90
C VAL A 383 21.35 3.82 -21.33
N PRO A 384 22.49 4.39 -20.96
CA PRO A 384 23.56 3.65 -20.29
C PRO A 384 23.14 3.21 -18.89
N ARG A 385 23.79 2.16 -18.36
CA ARG A 385 23.48 1.59 -17.04
C ARG A 385 23.56 2.60 -15.90
N ILE A 386 24.46 3.54 -15.99
CA ILE A 386 24.66 4.60 -14.98
C ILE A 386 23.40 5.44 -14.76
N SER A 387 22.56 5.62 -15.80
CA SER A 387 21.31 6.38 -15.70
C SER A 387 20.39 5.88 -14.59
N PHE A 388 20.31 4.57 -14.38
CA PHE A 388 19.54 3.98 -13.28
C PHE A 388 20.06 4.45 -11.91
N TYR A 389 21.37 4.29 -11.69
CA TYR A 389 21.98 4.62 -10.39
C TYR A 389 21.84 6.10 -10.06
N LEU A 390 22.13 6.97 -11.03
CA LEU A 390 22.05 8.41 -10.84
C LEU A 390 20.60 8.85 -10.53
N SER A 391 19.62 8.30 -11.24
CA SER A 391 18.22 8.62 -11.01
C SER A 391 17.73 8.14 -9.63
N VAL A 392 18.08 6.91 -9.24
CA VAL A 392 17.68 6.37 -7.93
C VAL A 392 18.36 7.14 -6.79
N ILE A 393 19.65 7.46 -6.90
CA ILE A 393 20.36 8.28 -5.89
C ILE A 393 19.70 9.67 -5.80
N CYS A 394 19.38 10.29 -6.93
CA CYS A 394 18.70 11.58 -6.95
C CYS A 394 17.35 11.51 -6.18
N GLY A 395 16.55 10.50 -6.44
CA GLY A 395 15.28 10.28 -5.70
C GLY A 395 15.49 10.11 -4.20
N LEU A 396 16.50 9.34 -3.80
CA LEU A 396 16.86 9.18 -2.38
C LEU A 396 17.27 10.51 -1.74
N VAL A 397 18.05 11.35 -2.45
CA VAL A 397 18.44 12.68 -1.96
C VAL A 397 17.22 13.56 -1.73
N PHE A 398 16.25 13.60 -2.65
CA PHE A 398 15.02 14.36 -2.45
C PHE A 398 14.18 13.79 -1.29
N GLY A 399 14.16 12.47 -1.10
CA GLY A 399 13.54 11.87 0.08
C GLY A 399 14.20 12.31 1.38
N VAL A 400 15.52 12.39 1.43
CA VAL A 400 16.29 12.90 2.58
C VAL A 400 15.99 14.38 2.82
N VAL A 401 15.95 15.20 1.76
CA VAL A 401 15.58 16.64 1.83
C VAL A 401 14.20 16.82 2.46
N LEU A 402 13.22 15.98 2.08
CA LEU A 402 11.88 16.01 2.67
C LEU A 402 11.89 15.64 4.16
N VAL A 403 12.62 14.58 4.52
CA VAL A 403 12.70 14.11 5.93
C VAL A 403 13.26 15.19 6.85
N PHE A 404 14.32 15.88 6.41
CA PHE A 404 14.95 16.93 7.22
C PHE A 404 14.27 18.29 7.13
N GLY A 405 13.23 18.44 6.29
CA GLY A 405 12.52 19.71 6.12
C GLY A 405 13.41 20.86 5.62
N VAL A 406 14.46 20.53 4.85
CA VAL A 406 15.46 21.53 4.40
C VAL A 406 15.21 22.02 2.96
N PHE A 407 14.02 21.73 2.43
CA PHE A 407 13.69 22.22 1.07
C PHE A 407 13.47 23.74 1.08
N PRO A 408 14.07 24.51 0.14
CA PRO A 408 13.96 25.95 0.14
C PRO A 408 12.53 26.45 -0.14
N GLU A 409 12.01 27.29 0.75
CA GLU A 409 10.66 27.88 0.59
C GLU A 409 10.51 28.65 -0.74
N SER A 410 11.58 29.28 -1.22
CA SER A 410 11.60 30.00 -2.51
C SER A 410 11.31 29.12 -3.74
N LEU A 411 11.39 27.80 -3.60
CA LEU A 411 11.07 26.83 -4.65
C LEU A 411 9.67 26.21 -4.47
N MET A 412 8.92 26.63 -3.47
CA MET A 412 7.52 26.28 -3.26
C MET A 412 6.61 27.39 -3.81
N PHE A 413 5.68 27.04 -4.71
CA PHE A 413 4.75 28.00 -5.32
C PHE A 413 3.33 27.86 -4.79
N THR A 414 3.12 27.04 -3.76
CA THR A 414 1.88 26.90 -3.03
C THR A 414 2.17 26.89 -1.54
N GLU A 415 1.17 27.24 -0.74
CA GLU A 415 1.24 27.27 0.72
C GLU A 415 0.40 26.14 1.33
N GLY A 416 0.46 26.01 2.65
CA GLY A 416 -0.34 25.07 3.42
C GLY A 416 0.30 23.69 3.61
N LYS A 417 -0.45 22.81 4.25
CA LYS A 417 0.02 21.46 4.57
C LYS A 417 0.30 20.68 3.29
N TYR A 418 1.37 19.89 3.26
CA TYR A 418 1.85 19.13 2.11
C TYR A 418 2.40 19.95 0.93
N ALA A 419 2.62 21.27 1.07
CA ALA A 419 3.29 22.06 0.04
C ALA A 419 4.73 21.60 -0.19
N ASP A 420 5.46 21.33 0.89
CA ASP A 420 6.80 20.75 0.87
C ASP A 420 6.80 19.38 0.16
N LEU A 421 5.87 18.50 0.51
CA LEU A 421 5.70 17.21 -0.16
C LEU A 421 5.48 17.35 -1.66
N LEU A 422 4.59 18.26 -2.08
CA LEU A 422 4.32 18.51 -3.50
C LEU A 422 5.58 18.98 -4.23
N TRP A 423 6.21 20.05 -3.74
CA TRP A 423 7.30 20.71 -4.48
C TRP A 423 8.60 19.92 -4.45
N VAL A 424 8.88 19.20 -3.37
CA VAL A 424 9.98 18.22 -3.33
C VAL A 424 9.78 17.13 -4.40
N ASN A 425 8.55 16.63 -4.58
CA ASN A 425 8.27 15.62 -5.59
C ASN A 425 8.30 16.20 -7.02
N VAL A 426 7.81 17.41 -7.26
CA VAL A 426 7.87 18.08 -8.57
C VAL A 426 9.32 18.26 -9.01
N TRP A 427 10.12 18.96 -8.20
CA TRP A 427 11.54 19.20 -8.52
C TRP A 427 12.34 17.89 -8.53
N GLY A 428 12.02 16.97 -7.63
CA GLY A 428 12.66 15.67 -7.57
C GLY A 428 12.46 14.86 -8.84
N ILE A 429 11.21 14.73 -9.34
CA ILE A 429 10.94 14.00 -10.58
C ILE A 429 11.58 14.68 -11.79
N LEU A 430 11.49 16.02 -11.90
CA LEU A 430 12.14 16.74 -13.00
C LEU A 430 13.65 16.48 -12.99
N SER A 431 14.29 16.61 -11.83
CA SER A 431 15.72 16.30 -11.66
C SER A 431 16.06 14.86 -12.02
N CYS A 432 15.28 13.90 -11.54
CA CYS A 432 15.46 12.49 -11.85
C CYS A 432 15.34 12.19 -13.36
N ILE A 433 14.39 12.81 -14.06
CA ILE A 433 14.22 12.67 -15.51
C ILE A 433 15.43 13.24 -16.25
N ILE A 434 15.87 14.44 -15.89
CA ILE A 434 17.03 15.11 -16.51
C ILE A 434 18.28 14.24 -16.32
N ILE A 435 18.57 13.83 -15.08
CA ILE A 435 19.75 13.04 -14.71
C ILE A 435 19.68 11.63 -15.37
N TYR A 436 18.50 11.06 -15.55
CA TYR A 436 18.33 9.78 -16.25
C TYR A 436 18.66 9.88 -17.75
N ILE A 437 18.33 11.00 -18.38
CA ILE A 437 18.46 11.20 -19.83
C ILE A 437 19.85 11.70 -20.24
N ILE A 438 20.48 12.57 -19.44
CA ILE A 438 21.79 13.20 -19.76
C ILE A 438 22.87 12.18 -20.17
N PRO A 439 23.09 11.06 -19.48
CA PRO A 439 24.14 10.11 -19.83
C PRO A 439 23.99 9.52 -21.23
N LYS A 440 22.78 9.48 -21.79
CA LYS A 440 22.54 9.04 -23.18
C LYS A 440 23.32 9.91 -24.18
N PHE A 441 23.37 11.23 -23.97
CA PHE A 441 24.02 12.15 -24.89
C PHE A 441 25.54 12.21 -24.70
N ILE A 442 26.02 11.88 -23.51
CA ILE A 442 27.46 11.89 -23.19
C ILE A 442 28.14 10.62 -23.74
N VAL A 443 27.51 9.44 -23.59
CA VAL A 443 28.10 8.14 -23.98
C VAL A 443 28.01 7.90 -25.50
N ILE A 444 27.05 8.48 -26.20
CA ILE A 444 26.93 8.35 -27.68
C ILE A 444 28.03 9.17 -28.40
N LYS A 445 28.68 10.12 -27.73
CA LYS A 445 29.78 10.91 -28.31
C LYS A 445 31.17 10.22 -28.18
N ARG A 446 31.23 9.05 -27.57
CA ARG A 446 32.43 8.19 -27.53
C ARG A 446 32.18 6.91 -28.31
#